data_668163d98ba1827cc56672c409ebea60
#
_entry.id   668163d98ba1827cc56672c409ebea60
#
_cell.length_a   1.000
_cell.length_b   1.000
_cell.length_c   1.000
_cell.angle_alpha   90.00
_cell.angle_beta   90.00
_cell.angle_gamma   90.00
#
_symmetry.space_group_name_H-M   'P 1'
#
loop_
_entity.id
_entity.type
_entity.pdbx_description
1 polymer ?
#
loop_
_entity_poly.entity_id
_entity_poly.type
_entity_poly.pdbx_seq_one_letter_code
_entity_poly.pdbx_strand_id
1 'polypeptide(L)'
;MSAWESSTQDAGSIVKWKDNLPRLVGELSSWSENIRSLAQKVAQGQRLSLEDGLILYSHPNLSEVGRLSNCVRVARFGSYAFFNSNVHINQTNVCVLACKFCAFRRSKRADDAYALDIESYLEDLEQYADVVDEVHSVGGLHPDWGVEHYESLFRASKKRFPHIAIKALTAVEIKHLSQLSNISFNET
;
A
#
# COMPACT_ATOMS: atom_id res chain seq x y z
N MET A 1 -21.71 -11.33 -6.28
CA MET A 1 -21.02 -10.15 -6.86
C MET A 1 -20.46 -9.37 -5.68
N SER A 2 -19.14 -9.29 -5.55
CA SER A 2 -18.51 -8.51 -4.49
C SER A 2 -18.74 -7.01 -4.71
N ALA A 3 -18.70 -6.21 -3.64
CA ALA A 3 -18.82 -4.74 -3.75
C ALA A 3 -17.76 -4.12 -4.69
N TRP A 4 -16.67 -4.84 -4.94
CA TRP A 4 -15.63 -4.52 -5.90
C TRP A 4 -16.13 -4.58 -7.36
N GLU A 5 -16.92 -5.57 -7.73
CA GLU A 5 -17.42 -5.73 -9.10
C GLU A 5 -18.45 -4.64 -9.49
N SER A 6 -19.20 -4.11 -8.52
CA SER A 6 -20.10 -2.98 -8.76
C SER A 6 -19.35 -1.65 -8.91
N SER A 7 -18.19 -1.49 -8.25
CA SER A 7 -17.35 -0.29 -8.36
C SER A 7 -16.54 -0.23 -9.66
N THR A 8 -16.28 -1.37 -10.29
CA THR A 8 -15.59 -1.42 -11.60
C THR A 8 -16.50 -1.06 -12.79
N GLN A 9 -17.82 -1.14 -12.63
CA GLN A 9 -18.75 -0.63 -13.65
C GLN A 9 -18.74 0.91 -13.75
N ASP A 10 -18.35 1.61 -12.67
CA ASP A 10 -18.11 3.06 -12.68
C ASP A 10 -16.67 3.45 -13.09
N ALA A 11 -15.81 2.51 -13.43
CA ALA A 11 -14.45 2.79 -13.91
C ALA A 11 -14.42 3.63 -15.21
N GLY A 12 -15.51 3.61 -16.00
CA GLY A 12 -15.73 4.55 -17.10
C GLY A 12 -15.88 6.01 -16.65
N SER A 13 -16.22 6.24 -15.38
CA SER A 13 -16.33 7.56 -14.73
C SER A 13 -14.96 8.11 -14.30
N ILE A 14 -13.95 7.25 -14.11
CA ILE A 14 -12.60 7.68 -13.64
C ILE A 14 -11.93 8.65 -14.62
N VAL A 15 -12.23 8.58 -15.91
CA VAL A 15 -11.67 9.49 -16.93
C VAL A 15 -12.22 10.91 -16.79
N LYS A 16 -13.42 11.10 -16.22
CA LYS A 16 -14.10 12.39 -16.09
C LYS A 16 -14.06 13.02 -14.70
N TRP A 17 -13.42 12.38 -13.72
CA TRP A 17 -13.40 12.92 -12.35
C TRP A 17 -12.79 14.33 -12.27
N LYS A 18 -11.84 14.65 -13.14
CA LYS A 18 -11.22 15.96 -13.20
C LYS A 18 -12.20 17.08 -13.57
N ASP A 19 -13.26 16.78 -14.30
CA ASP A 19 -14.27 17.75 -14.72
C ASP A 19 -15.05 18.32 -13.52
N ASN A 20 -15.07 17.62 -12.40
CA ASN A 20 -15.69 18.08 -11.16
C ASN A 20 -14.78 18.97 -10.29
N LEU A 21 -13.47 18.99 -10.56
CA LEU A 21 -12.51 19.73 -9.73
C LEU A 21 -12.78 21.22 -9.66
N PRO A 22 -13.09 21.94 -10.78
CA PRO A 22 -13.36 23.37 -10.71
C PRO A 22 -14.51 23.71 -9.75
N ARG A 23 -15.59 22.93 -9.80
CA ARG A 23 -16.73 23.10 -8.90
C ARG A 23 -16.40 22.81 -7.44
N LEU A 24 -15.59 21.77 -7.16
CA LEU A 24 -15.22 21.35 -5.80
C LEU A 24 -14.20 22.30 -5.18
N VAL A 25 -13.25 22.80 -5.94
CA VAL A 25 -12.27 23.80 -5.49
C VAL A 25 -12.97 25.14 -5.22
N GLY A 26 -13.95 25.50 -6.05
CA GLY A 26 -14.72 26.73 -5.92
C GLY A 26 -13.92 27.98 -6.25
N GLU A 27 -14.34 29.10 -5.67
CA GLU A 27 -13.70 30.39 -5.92
C GLU A 27 -12.29 30.45 -5.34
N LEU A 28 -11.33 30.88 -6.17
CA LEU A 28 -9.92 30.98 -5.77
C LEU A 28 -9.68 32.03 -4.69
N SER A 29 -10.56 33.04 -4.59
CA SER A 29 -10.53 34.06 -3.54
C SER A 29 -10.76 33.47 -2.13
N SER A 30 -11.38 32.29 -2.05
CA SER A 30 -11.62 31.58 -0.78
C SER A 30 -10.39 30.84 -0.23
N TRP A 31 -9.29 30.86 -0.98
CA TRP A 31 -8.02 30.21 -0.60
C TRP A 31 -7.01 31.25 -0.19
N SER A 32 -6.21 30.96 0.83
CA SER A 32 -5.12 31.84 1.24
C SER A 32 -4.11 32.03 0.10
N GLU A 33 -3.40 33.15 0.12
CA GLU A 33 -2.46 33.53 -0.95
C GLU A 33 -1.43 32.44 -1.23
N ASN A 34 -0.91 31.82 -0.18
CA ASN A 34 0.15 30.81 -0.25
C ASN A 34 -0.25 29.52 -0.97
N ILE A 35 -1.54 29.16 -0.99
CA ILE A 35 -2.04 27.91 -1.59
C ILE A 35 -2.94 28.16 -2.82
N ARG A 36 -3.29 29.42 -3.10
CA ARG A 36 -4.23 29.78 -4.18
C ARG A 36 -3.78 29.28 -5.56
N SER A 37 -2.49 29.42 -5.87
CA SER A 37 -1.94 28.92 -7.13
C SER A 37 -2.03 27.39 -7.24
N LEU A 38 -1.88 26.68 -6.14
CA LEU A 38 -2.02 25.21 -6.08
C LEU A 38 -3.48 24.80 -6.24
N ALA A 39 -4.39 25.54 -5.60
CA ALA A 39 -5.84 25.32 -5.76
C ALA A 39 -6.25 25.51 -7.23
N GLN A 40 -5.69 26.51 -7.92
CA GLN A 40 -5.91 26.73 -9.35
C GLN A 40 -5.39 25.55 -10.19
N LYS A 41 -4.16 25.08 -9.94
CA LYS A 41 -3.61 23.89 -10.62
C LYS A 41 -4.50 22.67 -10.41
N VAL A 42 -4.95 22.44 -9.18
CA VAL A 42 -5.86 21.33 -8.86
C VAL A 42 -7.19 21.48 -9.60
N ALA A 43 -7.80 22.69 -9.59
CA ALA A 43 -9.03 22.94 -10.33
C ALA A 43 -8.90 22.63 -11.82
N GLN A 44 -7.71 22.87 -12.39
CA GLN A 44 -7.40 22.58 -13.80
C GLN A 44 -7.01 21.10 -14.03
N GLY A 45 -7.03 20.25 -13.01
CA GLY A 45 -6.63 18.85 -13.10
C GLY A 45 -5.14 18.64 -13.39
N GLN A 46 -4.31 19.67 -13.16
CA GLN A 46 -2.87 19.61 -13.36
C GLN A 46 -2.19 18.82 -12.25
N ARG A 47 -1.09 18.15 -12.59
CA ARG A 47 -0.24 17.47 -11.62
C ARG A 47 0.59 18.53 -10.86
N LEU A 48 0.62 18.40 -9.54
CA LEU A 48 1.50 19.21 -8.70
C LEU A 48 2.96 18.76 -8.84
N SER A 49 3.87 19.72 -8.83
CA SER A 49 5.31 19.49 -8.86
C SER A 49 5.86 19.19 -7.46
N LEU A 50 7.16 18.89 -7.38
CA LEU A 50 7.86 18.75 -6.10
C LEU A 50 7.82 20.06 -5.29
N GLU A 51 8.02 21.18 -5.94
CA GLU A 51 7.97 22.53 -5.33
C GLU A 51 6.57 22.83 -4.77
N ASP A 52 5.52 22.47 -5.51
CA ASP A 52 4.14 22.56 -5.03
C ASP A 52 3.94 21.70 -3.77
N GLY A 53 4.52 20.49 -3.75
CA GLY A 53 4.50 19.60 -2.60
C GLY A 53 5.19 20.20 -1.38
N LEU A 54 6.32 20.88 -1.55
CA LEU A 54 7.02 21.56 -0.46
C LEU A 54 6.20 22.72 0.11
N ILE A 55 5.47 23.47 -0.74
CA ILE A 55 4.54 24.53 -0.29
C ILE A 55 3.44 23.91 0.58
N LEU A 56 2.82 22.80 0.13
CA LEU A 56 1.79 22.11 0.90
C LEU A 56 2.32 21.58 2.24
N TYR A 57 3.52 20.99 2.22
CA TYR A 57 4.15 20.42 3.41
C TYR A 57 4.49 21.49 4.46
N SER A 58 4.85 22.71 4.01
CA SER A 58 5.22 23.83 4.87
C SER A 58 4.03 24.76 5.20
N HIS A 59 2.83 24.43 4.71
CA HIS A 59 1.69 25.31 4.87
C HIS A 59 1.21 25.35 6.32
N PRO A 60 1.07 26.56 6.94
CA PRO A 60 0.74 26.68 8.36
C PRO A 60 -0.68 26.20 8.71
N ASN A 61 -1.60 26.24 7.74
CA ASN A 61 -2.99 25.83 7.93
C ASN A 61 -3.25 24.45 7.32
N LEU A 62 -3.08 23.39 8.14
CA LEU A 62 -3.30 22.01 7.71
C LEU A 62 -4.75 21.75 7.26
N SER A 63 -5.74 22.47 7.83
CA SER A 63 -7.14 22.32 7.42
C SER A 63 -7.37 22.79 5.98
N GLU A 64 -6.64 23.78 5.52
CA GLU A 64 -6.72 24.26 4.14
C GLU A 64 -6.09 23.27 3.16
N VAL A 65 -4.97 22.67 3.52
CA VAL A 65 -4.36 21.55 2.78
C VAL A 65 -5.32 20.35 2.72
N GLY A 66 -5.93 20.00 3.84
CA GLY A 66 -6.95 18.96 3.93
C GLY A 66 -8.18 19.24 3.05
N ARG A 67 -8.65 20.49 3.02
CA ARG A 67 -9.74 20.92 2.12
C ARG A 67 -9.37 20.71 0.66
N LEU A 68 -8.17 21.08 0.22
CA LEU A 68 -7.70 20.88 -1.15
C LEU A 68 -7.60 19.38 -1.49
N SER A 69 -7.02 18.58 -0.62
CA SER A 69 -6.96 17.12 -0.76
C SER A 69 -8.35 16.50 -0.85
N ASN A 70 -9.30 16.97 -0.02
CA ASN A 70 -10.67 16.49 -0.04
C ASN A 70 -11.39 16.81 -1.36
N CYS A 71 -11.11 17.93 -2.02
CA CYS A 71 -11.65 18.21 -3.35
C CYS A 71 -11.27 17.10 -4.35
N VAL A 72 -10.02 16.65 -4.33
CA VAL A 72 -9.54 15.57 -5.19
C VAL A 72 -10.18 14.24 -4.80
N ARG A 73 -10.26 13.93 -3.50
CA ARG A 73 -10.90 12.71 -3.00
C ARG A 73 -12.37 12.65 -3.43
N VAL A 74 -13.13 13.73 -3.20
CA VAL A 74 -14.56 13.78 -3.56
C VAL A 74 -14.74 13.70 -5.07
N ALA A 75 -13.88 14.35 -5.86
CA ALA A 75 -13.93 14.27 -7.32
C ALA A 75 -13.78 12.82 -7.80
N ARG A 76 -12.91 12.04 -7.16
CA ARG A 76 -12.59 10.65 -7.54
C ARG A 76 -13.60 9.62 -7.02
N PHE A 77 -14.06 9.80 -5.79
CA PHE A 77 -14.76 8.74 -5.04
C PHE A 77 -16.12 9.18 -4.47
N GLY A 78 -16.51 10.45 -4.70
CA GLY A 78 -17.76 10.96 -4.13
C GLY A 78 -17.76 10.89 -2.60
N SER A 79 -18.81 10.33 -2.03
CA SER A 79 -18.94 10.11 -0.58
C SER A 79 -18.37 8.77 -0.11
N TYR A 80 -17.89 7.92 -1.02
CA TYR A 80 -17.37 6.62 -0.65
C TYR A 80 -16.03 6.72 0.08
N ALA A 81 -15.88 5.88 1.08
CA ALA A 81 -14.62 5.55 1.74
C ALA A 81 -14.41 4.04 1.63
N PHE A 82 -13.16 3.64 1.47
CA PHE A 82 -12.80 2.24 1.31
C PHE A 82 -11.97 1.80 2.51
N PHE A 83 -12.20 0.59 2.96
CA PHE A 83 -11.37 -0.10 3.93
C PHE A 83 -11.23 -1.55 3.48
N ASN A 84 -10.18 -2.22 3.93
CA ASN A 84 -10.02 -3.66 3.80
C ASN A 84 -9.91 -4.28 5.18
N SER A 85 -10.50 -5.46 5.34
CA SER A 85 -10.24 -6.30 6.49
C SER A 85 -8.98 -7.11 6.23
N ASN A 86 -7.93 -6.92 7.03
CA ASN A 86 -6.68 -7.62 6.78
C ASN A 86 -6.12 -8.25 8.04
N VAL A 87 -5.29 -9.29 7.83
CA VAL A 87 -4.45 -9.89 8.86
C VAL A 87 -2.99 -9.73 8.48
N HIS A 88 -2.14 -9.54 9.48
CA HIS A 88 -0.72 -9.46 9.28
C HIS A 88 -0.07 -10.79 9.73
N ILE A 89 0.52 -11.52 8.80
CA ILE A 89 1.25 -12.77 9.07
C ILE A 89 2.69 -12.57 8.61
N ASN A 90 3.59 -12.50 9.57
CA ASN A 90 5.01 -12.39 9.32
C ASN A 90 5.59 -13.79 9.19
N GLN A 91 6.03 -14.15 8.00
CA GLN A 91 6.54 -15.49 7.71
C GLN A 91 7.81 -15.83 8.49
N THR A 92 8.60 -14.83 8.90
CA THR A 92 9.80 -15.03 9.71
C THR A 92 10.25 -13.75 10.41
N ASN A 93 10.83 -13.86 11.60
CA ASN A 93 11.57 -12.79 12.25
C ASN A 93 13.09 -12.87 12.03
N VAL A 94 13.58 -13.93 11.38
CA VAL A 94 14.99 -14.09 11.03
C VAL A 94 15.36 -13.04 9.96
N CYS A 95 16.35 -12.20 10.25
CA CYS A 95 16.73 -11.13 9.35
C CYS A 95 18.25 -10.90 9.33
N VAL A 96 18.83 -10.85 8.13
CA VAL A 96 20.26 -10.55 7.93
C VAL A 96 20.62 -9.11 8.25
N LEU A 97 19.64 -8.19 8.24
CA LEU A 97 19.86 -6.80 8.61
C LEU A 97 19.78 -6.62 10.13
N ALA A 98 20.41 -5.55 10.62
CA ALA A 98 20.42 -5.14 12.03
C ALA A 98 19.94 -3.69 12.17
N CYS A 99 18.76 -3.37 11.68
CA CYS A 99 18.20 -2.03 11.75
C CYS A 99 18.02 -1.59 13.19
N LYS A 100 18.54 -0.40 13.55
CA LYS A 100 18.59 0.10 14.93
C LYS A 100 17.19 0.27 15.58
N PHE A 101 16.17 0.50 14.79
CA PHE A 101 14.79 0.70 15.28
C PHE A 101 13.91 -0.57 15.26
N CYS A 102 14.42 -1.68 14.69
CA CYS A 102 13.62 -2.89 14.50
C CYS A 102 13.68 -3.80 15.74
N ALA A 103 12.64 -3.80 16.55
CA ALA A 103 12.49 -4.70 17.70
C ALA A 103 12.07 -6.13 17.30
N PHE A 104 11.56 -6.30 16.07
CA PHE A 104 11.02 -7.57 15.58
C PHE A 104 12.13 -8.55 15.14
N ARG A 105 13.21 -8.05 14.54
CA ARG A 105 14.25 -8.90 13.94
C ARG A 105 14.95 -9.79 14.96
N ARG A 106 15.27 -11.01 14.51
CA ARG A 106 16.13 -11.95 15.26
C ARG A 106 17.29 -12.43 14.38
N SER A 107 18.39 -12.81 15.01
CA SER A 107 19.40 -13.61 14.34
C SER A 107 18.90 -15.07 14.21
N LYS A 108 19.38 -15.81 13.23
CA LYS A 108 18.99 -17.24 13.03
C LYS A 108 19.25 -18.13 14.26
N ARG A 109 20.11 -17.68 15.20
CA ARG A 109 20.52 -18.42 16.41
C ARG A 109 19.83 -17.91 17.69
N ALA A 110 18.93 -16.97 17.60
CA ALA A 110 18.20 -16.48 18.76
C ALA A 110 17.14 -17.50 19.20
N ASP A 111 16.93 -17.62 20.50
CA ASP A 111 16.01 -18.62 21.08
C ASP A 111 14.55 -18.39 20.65
N ASP A 112 14.18 -17.15 20.34
CA ASP A 112 12.86 -16.75 19.87
C ASP A 112 12.83 -16.47 18.36
N ALA A 113 13.83 -16.96 17.61
CA ALA A 113 13.81 -16.94 16.16
C ALA A 113 12.80 -17.94 15.61
N TYR A 114 12.02 -17.54 14.63
CA TYR A 114 11.11 -18.42 13.92
C TYR A 114 11.16 -18.20 12.40
N ALA A 115 10.82 -19.25 11.68
CA ALA A 115 10.62 -19.24 10.24
C ALA A 115 9.50 -20.26 9.95
N LEU A 116 8.34 -19.79 9.55
CA LEU A 116 7.19 -20.63 9.24
C LEU A 116 7.46 -21.39 7.93
N ASP A 117 7.19 -22.67 7.91
CA ASP A 117 7.05 -23.35 6.65
C ASP A 117 5.72 -22.98 5.96
N ILE A 118 5.54 -23.39 4.72
CA ILE A 118 4.37 -22.99 3.93
C ILE A 118 3.07 -23.47 4.59
N GLU A 119 3.05 -24.69 5.13
CA GLU A 119 1.83 -25.22 5.74
C GLU A 119 1.47 -24.48 7.02
N SER A 120 2.43 -24.25 7.91
CA SER A 120 2.22 -23.46 9.12
C SER A 120 1.73 -22.03 8.81
N TYR A 121 2.26 -21.41 7.75
CA TYR A 121 1.77 -20.10 7.30
C TYR A 121 0.31 -20.18 6.82
N LEU A 122 -0.06 -21.23 6.09
CA LEU A 122 -1.42 -21.41 5.60
C LEU A 122 -2.40 -21.72 6.74
N GLU A 123 -1.98 -22.50 7.76
CA GLU A 123 -2.77 -22.75 8.96
C GLU A 123 -3.03 -21.48 9.75
N ASP A 124 -2.03 -20.61 9.87
CA ASP A 124 -2.20 -19.29 10.51
C ASP A 124 -3.19 -18.42 9.72
N LEU A 125 -3.12 -18.42 8.39
CA LEU A 125 -4.04 -17.65 7.54
C LEU A 125 -5.46 -18.22 7.60
N GLU A 126 -5.63 -19.53 7.70
CA GLU A 126 -6.93 -20.19 7.75
C GLU A 126 -7.78 -19.71 8.92
N GLN A 127 -7.17 -19.38 10.06
CA GLN A 127 -7.88 -18.88 11.24
C GLN A 127 -8.64 -17.56 10.97
N TYR A 128 -8.27 -16.83 9.94
CA TYR A 128 -8.84 -15.54 9.58
C TYR A 128 -9.54 -15.52 8.22
N ALA A 129 -9.49 -16.64 7.47
CA ALA A 129 -9.87 -16.70 6.06
C ALA A 129 -11.31 -16.26 5.78
N ASP A 130 -12.23 -16.46 6.73
CA ASP A 130 -13.65 -16.10 6.57
C ASP A 130 -13.93 -14.62 6.87
N VAL A 131 -12.96 -13.87 7.45
CA VAL A 131 -13.19 -12.51 7.94
C VAL A 131 -12.24 -11.48 7.35
N VAL A 132 -11.27 -11.90 6.54
CA VAL A 132 -10.29 -10.99 5.92
C VAL A 132 -10.38 -11.01 4.39
N ASP A 133 -10.17 -9.84 3.80
CA ASP A 133 -10.07 -9.65 2.35
C ASP A 133 -8.61 -9.69 1.87
N GLU A 134 -7.65 -9.44 2.79
CA GLU A 134 -6.24 -9.28 2.45
C GLU A 134 -5.33 -9.82 3.55
N VAL A 135 -4.24 -10.48 3.17
CA VAL A 135 -3.13 -10.80 4.06
C VAL A 135 -1.94 -9.89 3.77
N HIS A 136 -1.41 -9.25 4.81
CA HIS A 136 -0.14 -8.54 4.75
C HIS A 136 0.97 -9.49 5.20
N SER A 137 1.87 -9.81 4.28
CA SER A 137 2.99 -10.72 4.52
C SER A 137 4.31 -9.99 4.32
N VAL A 138 4.87 -9.52 5.41
CA VAL A 138 6.16 -8.83 5.47
C VAL A 138 6.96 -9.42 6.63
N GLY A 139 8.20 -9.79 6.40
CA GLY A 139 8.99 -10.46 7.42
C GLY A 139 10.44 -10.01 7.49
N GLY A 140 11.24 -10.80 8.17
CA GLY A 140 12.69 -10.67 8.16
C GLY A 140 13.28 -11.07 6.81
N LEU A 141 14.44 -10.54 6.45
CA LEU A 141 15.21 -10.97 5.29
C LEU A 141 15.92 -12.29 5.63
N HIS A 142 15.26 -13.39 5.34
CA HIS A 142 15.81 -14.72 5.64
C HIS A 142 17.02 -15.02 4.75
N PRO A 143 18.15 -15.51 5.30
CA PRO A 143 19.39 -15.71 4.55
C PRO A 143 19.29 -16.76 3.44
N ASP A 144 18.36 -17.70 3.56
CA ASP A 144 18.28 -18.88 2.68
C ASP A 144 17.01 -18.89 1.80
N TRP A 145 16.10 -17.90 1.93
CA TRP A 145 14.85 -17.87 1.17
C TRP A 145 14.97 -16.96 -0.06
N GLY A 146 15.11 -17.58 -1.21
CA GLY A 146 15.11 -16.90 -2.50
C GLY A 146 13.70 -16.67 -3.04
N VAL A 147 13.60 -16.19 -4.28
CA VAL A 147 12.32 -15.91 -4.98
C VAL A 147 11.45 -17.17 -5.05
N GLU A 148 12.04 -18.35 -5.30
CA GLU A 148 11.31 -19.62 -5.41
C GLU A 148 10.51 -19.96 -4.15
N HIS A 149 11.04 -19.62 -2.96
CA HIS A 149 10.32 -19.82 -1.70
C HIS A 149 9.05 -18.97 -1.65
N TYR A 150 9.15 -17.69 -1.96
CA TYR A 150 8.01 -16.77 -1.93
C TYR A 150 7.00 -17.07 -3.04
N GLU A 151 7.47 -17.45 -4.21
CA GLU A 151 6.59 -17.91 -5.30
C GLU A 151 5.77 -19.13 -4.85
N SER A 152 6.40 -20.09 -4.22
CA SER A 152 5.74 -21.29 -3.70
C SER A 152 4.73 -20.95 -2.60
N LEU A 153 5.09 -20.07 -1.67
CA LEU A 153 4.23 -19.60 -0.60
C LEU A 153 2.98 -18.90 -1.16
N PHE A 154 3.17 -17.96 -2.09
CA PHE A 154 2.05 -17.19 -2.65
C PHE A 154 1.16 -18.03 -3.56
N ARG A 155 1.73 -18.94 -4.34
CA ARG A 155 0.94 -19.92 -5.11
C ARG A 155 0.11 -20.83 -4.23
N ALA A 156 0.67 -21.34 -3.14
CA ALA A 156 -0.04 -22.18 -2.18
C ALA A 156 -1.16 -21.38 -1.50
N SER A 157 -0.87 -20.15 -1.07
CA SER A 157 -1.86 -19.25 -0.47
C SER A 157 -3.02 -18.97 -1.41
N LYS A 158 -2.75 -18.61 -2.67
CA LYS A 158 -3.80 -18.35 -3.67
C LYS A 158 -4.58 -19.60 -4.09
N LYS A 159 -3.96 -20.76 -4.02
CA LYS A 159 -4.64 -22.05 -4.27
C LYS A 159 -5.63 -22.40 -3.15
N ARG A 160 -5.24 -22.21 -1.88
CA ARG A 160 -6.06 -22.52 -0.70
C ARG A 160 -7.10 -21.43 -0.42
N PHE A 161 -6.73 -20.16 -0.61
CA PHE A 161 -7.57 -18.98 -0.33
C PHE A 161 -7.64 -18.03 -1.55
N PRO A 162 -8.34 -18.43 -2.62
CA PRO A 162 -8.36 -17.64 -3.87
C PRO A 162 -8.96 -16.24 -3.73
N HIS A 163 -9.84 -16.03 -2.74
CA HIS A 163 -10.51 -14.76 -2.48
C HIS A 163 -9.63 -13.76 -1.71
N ILE A 164 -8.61 -14.22 -0.96
CA ILE A 164 -7.76 -13.34 -0.16
C ILE A 164 -6.71 -12.67 -1.06
N ALA A 165 -6.66 -11.36 -1.05
CA ALA A 165 -5.59 -10.60 -1.70
C ALA A 165 -4.29 -10.74 -0.90
N ILE A 166 -3.15 -10.82 -1.60
CA ILE A 166 -1.84 -10.87 -0.96
C ILE A 166 -1.16 -9.51 -1.16
N LYS A 167 -0.87 -8.82 -0.07
CA LYS A 167 -0.02 -7.65 -0.02
C LYS A 167 1.27 -8.04 0.69
N ALA A 168 2.32 -8.22 -0.09
CA ALA A 168 3.56 -8.79 0.41
C ALA A 168 4.77 -8.05 -0.15
N LEU A 169 5.88 -8.26 0.53
CA LEU A 169 7.21 -7.79 0.20
C LEU A 169 7.35 -6.27 0.16
N THR A 170 8.37 -5.79 0.81
CA THR A 170 8.83 -4.40 0.75
C THR A 170 9.92 -4.24 -0.31
N ALA A 171 10.23 -3.02 -0.71
CA ALA A 171 11.34 -2.74 -1.62
C ALA A 171 12.68 -3.31 -1.11
N VAL A 172 12.86 -3.40 0.22
CA VAL A 172 14.07 -3.97 0.83
C VAL A 172 14.09 -5.48 0.68
N GLU A 173 12.94 -6.14 0.83
CA GLU A 173 12.80 -7.59 0.59
C GLU A 173 13.03 -7.93 -0.88
N ILE A 174 12.42 -7.19 -1.81
CA ILE A 174 12.66 -7.36 -3.25
C ILE A 174 14.15 -7.23 -3.59
N LYS A 175 14.84 -6.21 -3.04
CA LYS A 175 16.28 -6.06 -3.25
C LYS A 175 17.06 -7.26 -2.72
N HIS A 176 16.72 -7.77 -1.54
CA HIS A 176 17.37 -8.93 -0.95
C HIS A 176 17.15 -10.18 -1.80
N LEU A 177 15.91 -10.43 -2.24
CA LEU A 177 15.56 -11.56 -3.08
C LEU A 177 16.28 -11.52 -4.43
N SER A 178 16.32 -10.36 -5.09
CA SER A 178 17.08 -10.15 -6.32
C SER A 178 18.57 -10.55 -6.16
N GLN A 179 19.19 -10.09 -5.08
CA GLN A 179 20.60 -10.42 -4.79
C GLN A 179 20.80 -11.89 -4.46
N LEU A 180 19.93 -12.48 -3.64
CA LEU A 180 20.05 -13.87 -3.20
C LEU A 180 19.79 -14.86 -4.36
N SER A 181 18.83 -14.55 -5.22
CA SER A 181 18.48 -15.37 -6.37
C SER A 181 19.30 -15.05 -7.64
N ASN A 182 20.17 -14.03 -7.59
CA ASN A 182 20.99 -13.57 -8.71
C ASN A 182 20.18 -13.25 -9.98
N ILE A 183 19.07 -12.55 -9.80
CA ILE A 183 18.18 -12.08 -10.87
C ILE A 183 17.98 -10.56 -10.79
N SER A 184 17.50 -9.93 -11.86
CA SER A 184 17.24 -8.49 -11.87
C SER A 184 15.98 -8.14 -11.06
N PHE A 185 15.81 -6.85 -10.71
CA PHE A 185 14.60 -6.37 -10.04
C PHE A 185 13.33 -6.58 -10.88
N ASN A 186 13.45 -6.59 -12.20
CA ASN A 186 12.31 -6.80 -13.09
C ASN A 186 11.87 -8.27 -13.14
N GLU A 187 12.75 -9.19 -12.76
CA GLU A 187 12.50 -10.63 -12.72
C GLU A 187 12.09 -11.10 -11.31
N THR A 188 12.37 -10.29 -10.28
CA THR A 188 11.93 -10.54 -8.91
C THR A 188 10.50 -10.09 -8.70
#